data_23dc23a157c17f704b0f090d74a76b18
#
_entry.id   23dc23a157c17f704b0f090d74a76b18
#
_cell.length_a   1.000
_cell.length_b   1.000
_cell.length_c   1.000
_cell.angle_alpha   90.00
_cell.angle_beta   90.00
_cell.angle_gamma   90.00
#
_symmetry.space_group_name_H-M   'P 1'
#
loop_
_entity.id
_entity.type
_entity.pdbx_description
1 polymer ?
#
loop_
_entity_poly.entity_id
_entity_poly.type
_entity_poly.pdbx_seq_one_letter_code
_entity_poly.pdbx_strand_id
1 'polypeptide(L)'
;MDCIADLPGVMEVVMVHIVGTNKPASLRSDMVSSARTRIESEATLLNNLGIPSVRTEVMVHESPAAGIDDAANRNNSDIIVMGARGKSIIKGLRLGSVTQKVLHESKKNLLIMRGPIIETLSGEKFQKYCPLIFSRVLVPVDLTTESWTAVEQLAKIPDVQEIIAAFVISRGESEQEIERLKQQAGDELEKKCRQVPTKGAEIRWRILEGDLVTRINDYAQETDVSLVCTVPTEKGFFAEMLHGSFSCELARQATKPVLVIRRP
;
A
#
# COMPACT_ATOMS: atom_id res chain seq x y z
N MET A 1 -8.46 7.52 10.11
CA MET A 1 -7.81 6.70 11.17
C MET A 1 -8.60 5.47 11.52
N ASP A 2 -9.93 5.52 11.46
CA ASP A 2 -10.81 4.38 11.79
C ASP A 2 -10.44 3.09 11.06
N CYS A 3 -9.87 3.19 9.83
CA CYS A 3 -9.42 2.03 9.05
C CYS A 3 -8.27 1.23 9.66
N ILE A 4 -7.54 1.77 10.63
CA ILE A 4 -6.44 1.04 11.28
C ILE A 4 -7.00 -0.04 12.20
N ALA A 5 -8.14 0.21 12.82
CA ALA A 5 -8.82 -0.77 13.67
C ALA A 5 -9.37 -1.96 12.87
N ASP A 6 -9.60 -1.77 11.57
CA ASP A 6 -10.09 -2.82 10.66
C ASP A 6 -8.94 -3.65 10.03
N LEU A 7 -7.68 -3.32 10.33
CA LEU A 7 -6.55 -4.12 9.86
C LEU A 7 -6.43 -5.42 10.68
N PRO A 8 -6.27 -6.57 10.01
CA PRO A 8 -6.23 -7.86 10.70
C PRO A 8 -5.01 -7.98 11.62
N GLY A 9 -5.24 -8.43 12.86
CA GLY A 9 -4.17 -8.77 13.81
C GLY A 9 -3.41 -7.58 14.37
N VAL A 10 -3.94 -6.37 14.34
CA VAL A 10 -3.30 -5.20 14.96
C VAL A 10 -3.32 -5.32 16.47
N MET A 11 -2.13 -5.44 17.07
CA MET A 11 -1.95 -5.49 18.51
C MET A 11 -1.49 -4.17 19.10
N GLU A 12 -0.73 -3.39 18.34
CA GLU A 12 -0.20 -2.11 18.77
C GLU A 12 -0.17 -1.12 17.62
N VAL A 13 -0.49 0.13 17.92
CA VAL A 13 -0.34 1.28 17.01
C VAL A 13 0.55 2.33 17.66
N VAL A 14 1.62 2.71 16.97
CA VAL A 14 2.45 3.85 17.33
C VAL A 14 2.13 4.99 16.38
N MET A 15 1.46 6.02 16.88
CA MET A 15 1.13 7.21 16.12
C MET A 15 2.31 8.16 16.13
N VAL A 16 2.86 8.47 14.95
CA VAL A 16 4.07 9.28 14.82
C VAL A 16 3.76 10.60 14.12
N HIS A 17 4.27 11.70 14.69
CA HIS A 17 4.29 13.01 14.03
C HIS A 17 5.72 13.55 13.97
N ILE A 18 6.17 13.92 12.78
CA ILE A 18 7.50 14.49 12.59
C ILE A 18 7.41 16.00 12.38
N VAL A 19 8.12 16.75 13.22
CA VAL A 19 8.29 18.20 13.09
C VAL A 19 9.63 18.45 12.40
N GLY A 20 9.60 19.16 11.26
CA GLY A 20 10.82 19.47 10.50
C GLY A 20 11.72 20.48 11.21
N THR A 21 13.05 20.35 11.07
CA THR A 21 14.04 21.27 11.64
C THR A 21 14.15 22.60 10.90
N ASN A 22 13.54 22.74 9.73
CA ASN A 22 13.60 23.93 8.88
C ASN A 22 12.85 25.17 9.45
N LYS A 23 12.25 25.05 10.65
CA LYS A 23 11.56 26.13 11.34
C LYS A 23 12.41 26.68 12.51
N PRO A 24 12.28 27.96 12.86
CA PRO A 24 12.93 28.54 14.05
C PRO A 24 12.63 27.75 15.32
N ALA A 25 13.57 27.69 16.27
CA ALA A 25 13.46 26.89 17.49
C ALA A 25 12.20 27.24 18.32
N SER A 26 11.85 28.52 18.41
CA SER A 26 10.65 28.98 19.10
C SER A 26 9.37 28.42 18.50
N LEU A 27 9.24 28.46 17.18
CA LEU A 27 8.08 27.89 16.47
C LEU A 27 8.04 26.36 16.56
N ARG A 28 9.20 25.69 16.65
CA ARG A 28 9.25 24.23 16.78
C ARG A 28 8.63 23.75 18.10
N SER A 29 8.90 24.45 19.20
CA SER A 29 8.29 24.12 20.51
C SER A 29 6.77 24.12 20.44
N ASP A 30 6.19 25.17 19.87
CA ASP A 30 4.74 25.30 19.71
C ASP A 30 4.17 24.23 18.76
N MET A 31 4.89 23.93 17.67
CA MET A 31 4.51 22.86 16.74
C MET A 31 4.54 21.48 17.40
N VAL A 32 5.55 21.18 18.22
CA VAL A 32 5.64 19.93 18.98
C VAL A 32 4.48 19.79 19.95
N SER A 33 4.18 20.85 20.74
CA SER A 33 3.08 20.84 21.69
C SER A 33 1.73 20.66 20.99
N SER A 34 1.47 21.41 19.94
CA SER A 34 0.24 21.30 19.14
C SER A 34 0.11 19.91 18.46
N ALA A 35 1.21 19.36 17.94
CA ALA A 35 1.23 18.02 17.36
C ALA A 35 0.91 16.96 18.42
N ARG A 36 1.49 17.07 19.62
CA ARG A 36 1.25 16.15 20.73
C ARG A 36 -0.23 16.11 21.11
N THR A 37 -0.83 17.28 21.40
CA THR A 37 -2.25 17.34 21.75
C THR A 37 -3.13 16.70 20.67
N ARG A 38 -2.81 16.93 19.39
CA ARG A 38 -3.59 16.37 18.29
C ARG A 38 -3.48 14.86 18.22
N ILE A 39 -2.26 14.28 18.24
CA ILE A 39 -2.11 12.83 18.12
C ILE A 39 -2.61 12.09 19.37
N GLU A 40 -2.57 12.71 20.56
CA GLU A 40 -3.13 12.16 21.79
C GLU A 40 -4.67 12.07 21.70
N SER A 41 -5.33 13.10 21.16
CA SER A 41 -6.78 13.05 20.94
C SER A 41 -7.16 11.97 19.90
N GLU A 42 -6.37 11.81 18.84
CA GLU A 42 -6.57 10.79 17.83
C GLU A 42 -6.27 9.37 18.38
N ALA A 43 -5.27 9.22 19.27
CA ALA A 43 -4.97 7.96 19.95
C ALA A 43 -6.14 7.51 20.86
N THR A 44 -6.79 8.44 21.53
CA THR A 44 -7.98 8.16 22.34
C THR A 44 -9.10 7.55 21.48
N LEU A 45 -9.30 8.05 20.25
CA LEU A 45 -10.27 7.49 19.33
C LEU A 45 -9.92 6.06 18.93
N LEU A 46 -8.64 5.77 18.65
CA LEU A 46 -8.19 4.41 18.31
C LEU A 46 -8.34 3.43 19.47
N ASN A 47 -8.05 3.86 20.71
CA ASN A 47 -8.31 3.05 21.90
C ASN A 47 -9.80 2.71 22.03
N ASN A 48 -10.69 3.66 21.76
CA ASN A 48 -12.14 3.45 21.81
C ASN A 48 -12.62 2.49 20.69
N LEU A 49 -11.88 2.33 19.61
CA LEU A 49 -12.14 1.36 18.54
C LEU A 49 -11.61 -0.04 18.86
N GLY A 50 -11.05 -0.26 20.07
CA GLY A 50 -10.66 -1.59 20.55
C GLY A 50 -9.23 -2.01 20.20
N ILE A 51 -8.35 -1.09 19.76
CA ILE A 51 -6.93 -1.43 19.57
C ILE A 51 -6.29 -1.64 20.94
N PRO A 52 -5.62 -2.80 21.17
CA PRO A 52 -5.12 -3.17 22.50
C PRO A 52 -4.07 -2.21 23.07
N SER A 53 -3.23 -1.63 22.21
CA SER A 53 -2.18 -0.69 22.63
C SER A 53 -2.06 0.45 21.59
N VAL A 54 -2.19 1.69 22.07
CA VAL A 54 -1.96 2.88 21.22
C VAL A 54 -0.96 3.80 21.93
N ARG A 55 0.17 4.04 21.29
CA ARG A 55 1.21 4.99 21.76
C ARG A 55 1.34 6.17 20.82
N THR A 56 1.82 7.29 21.33
CA THR A 56 2.04 8.51 20.55
C THR A 56 3.50 8.94 20.62
N GLU A 57 4.05 9.40 19.52
CA GLU A 57 5.41 9.89 19.43
C GLU A 57 5.49 11.15 18.56
N VAL A 58 6.05 12.24 19.11
CA VAL A 58 6.36 13.45 18.35
C VAL A 58 7.86 13.62 18.30
N MET A 59 8.41 13.66 17.11
CA MET A 59 9.86 13.78 16.88
C MET A 59 10.19 15.03 16.09
N VAL A 60 11.37 15.58 16.36
CA VAL A 60 11.98 16.62 15.52
C VAL A 60 13.03 15.96 14.64
N HIS A 61 12.90 16.06 13.32
CA HIS A 61 13.82 15.45 12.39
C HIS A 61 13.99 16.30 11.12
N GLU A 62 15.18 16.28 10.52
CA GLU A 62 15.48 17.03 9.28
C GLU A 62 14.66 16.52 8.09
N SER A 63 14.55 15.21 7.96
CA SER A 63 13.75 14.53 6.94
C SER A 63 12.54 13.86 7.58
N PRO A 64 11.32 14.29 7.28
CA PRO A 64 10.13 13.61 7.80
C PRO A 64 10.07 12.12 7.43
N ALA A 65 10.52 11.75 6.23
CA ALA A 65 10.55 10.35 5.80
C ALA A 65 11.53 9.51 6.61
N ALA A 66 12.75 10.01 6.83
CA ALA A 66 13.73 9.33 7.67
C ALA A 66 13.26 9.23 9.13
N GLY A 67 12.64 10.29 9.66
CA GLY A 67 12.09 10.25 11.02
C GLY A 67 10.97 9.22 11.18
N ILE A 68 10.14 8.99 10.15
CA ILE A 68 9.13 7.93 10.14
C ILE A 68 9.81 6.54 10.15
N ASP A 69 10.83 6.35 9.32
CA ASP A 69 11.56 5.08 9.25
C ASP A 69 12.31 4.78 10.56
N ASP A 70 12.95 5.77 11.15
CA ASP A 70 13.59 5.67 12.47
C ASP A 70 12.60 5.29 13.57
N ALA A 71 11.40 5.90 13.58
CA ALA A 71 10.36 5.55 14.53
C ALA A 71 9.89 4.11 14.31
N ALA A 72 9.67 3.69 13.07
CA ALA A 72 9.27 2.34 12.74
C ALA A 72 10.32 1.29 13.16
N ASN A 73 11.60 1.61 12.97
CA ASN A 73 12.70 0.73 13.37
C ASN A 73 12.84 0.63 14.90
N ARG A 74 12.80 1.76 15.63
CA ARG A 74 12.88 1.77 17.10
C ARG A 74 11.73 1.04 17.77
N ASN A 75 10.54 1.08 17.19
CA ASN A 75 9.36 0.41 17.70
C ASN A 75 9.19 -1.02 17.15
N ASN A 76 10.13 -1.53 16.36
CA ASN A 76 10.06 -2.84 15.69
C ASN A 76 8.74 -3.03 14.91
N SER A 77 8.23 -1.97 14.29
CA SER A 77 6.97 -2.02 13.59
C SER A 77 7.04 -2.95 12.36
N ASP A 78 6.01 -3.76 12.16
CA ASP A 78 5.91 -4.66 10.99
C ASP A 78 5.52 -3.91 9.72
N ILE A 79 4.77 -2.80 9.89
CA ILE A 79 4.20 -2.04 8.78
C ILE A 79 4.11 -0.55 9.11
N ILE A 80 4.40 0.28 8.13
CA ILE A 80 4.12 1.71 8.16
C ILE A 80 2.80 1.96 7.45
N VAL A 81 1.87 2.68 8.08
CA VAL A 81 0.60 3.08 7.46
C VAL A 81 0.59 4.58 7.22
N MET A 82 0.38 4.99 5.99
CA MET A 82 0.38 6.41 5.62
C MET A 82 -0.78 6.75 4.68
N GLY A 83 -1.25 7.99 4.74
CA GLY A 83 -2.11 8.52 3.69
C GLY A 83 -1.32 8.78 2.40
N ALA A 84 -1.94 8.59 1.25
CA ALA A 84 -1.34 8.92 -0.04
C ALA A 84 -0.96 10.41 -0.14
N ARG A 85 -1.66 11.28 0.57
CA ARG A 85 -1.44 12.73 0.61
C ARG A 85 -1.42 13.24 2.05
N GLY A 86 -0.63 14.29 2.29
CA GLY A 86 -0.68 15.06 3.52
C GLY A 86 -1.79 16.14 3.48
N LYS A 87 -1.66 17.15 4.34
CA LYS A 87 -2.62 18.27 4.47
C LYS A 87 -2.74 19.17 3.23
N SER A 88 -1.76 19.15 2.33
CA SER A 88 -1.73 20.00 1.13
C SER A 88 -2.35 19.25 -0.05
N ILE A 89 -3.56 19.64 -0.42
CA ILE A 89 -4.26 19.11 -1.59
C ILE A 89 -3.85 19.95 -2.80
N ILE A 90 -2.81 19.52 -3.49
CA ILE A 90 -2.46 20.09 -4.80
C ILE A 90 -3.21 19.29 -5.84
N LYS A 91 -4.12 19.92 -6.59
CA LYS A 91 -4.83 19.29 -7.72
C LYS A 91 -3.79 18.64 -8.66
N GLY A 92 -3.98 17.37 -8.96
CA GLY A 92 -3.09 16.59 -9.84
C GLY A 92 -1.97 15.81 -9.15
N LEU A 93 -1.60 16.12 -7.89
CA LEU A 93 -0.59 15.35 -7.17
C LEU A 93 -1.22 14.09 -6.57
N ARG A 94 -0.85 12.93 -7.10
CA ARG A 94 -1.44 11.64 -6.70
C ARG A 94 -0.75 11.00 -5.49
N LEU A 95 0.49 11.42 -5.15
CA LEU A 95 1.26 10.93 -4.00
C LEU A 95 2.03 12.10 -3.35
N GLY A 96 1.99 12.20 -2.01
CA GLY A 96 2.71 13.21 -1.26
C GLY A 96 4.22 12.95 -1.24
N SER A 97 5.03 14.02 -1.18
CA SER A 97 6.50 13.91 -1.21
C SER A 97 7.07 13.06 -0.07
N VAL A 98 6.51 13.13 1.14
CA VAL A 98 6.93 12.30 2.28
C VAL A 98 6.60 10.83 2.02
N THR A 99 5.37 10.53 1.57
CA THR A 99 4.96 9.16 1.26
C THR A 99 5.78 8.57 0.12
N GLN A 100 6.08 9.37 -0.92
CA GLN A 100 6.93 8.95 -2.02
C GLN A 100 8.36 8.62 -1.53
N LYS A 101 8.90 9.43 -0.62
CA LYS A 101 10.23 9.21 -0.08
C LYS A 101 10.28 7.97 0.83
N VAL A 102 9.30 7.78 1.71
CA VAL A 102 9.17 6.55 2.52
C VAL A 102 9.02 5.32 1.62
N LEU A 103 8.20 5.41 0.58
CA LEU A 103 8.02 4.32 -0.39
C LEU A 103 9.33 3.94 -1.08
N HIS A 104 10.21 4.89 -1.33
CA HIS A 104 11.49 4.66 -2.01
C HIS A 104 12.59 4.17 -1.05
N GLU A 105 12.65 4.71 0.17
CA GLU A 105 13.78 4.54 1.09
C GLU A 105 13.55 3.50 2.19
N SER A 106 12.31 3.34 2.68
CA SER A 106 12.01 2.43 3.79
C SER A 106 12.13 0.96 3.40
N LYS A 107 12.61 0.15 4.34
CA LYS A 107 12.66 -1.32 4.22
C LYS A 107 11.45 -2.00 4.89
N LYS A 108 10.60 -1.25 5.57
CA LYS A 108 9.38 -1.76 6.21
C LYS A 108 8.26 -1.93 5.19
N ASN A 109 7.35 -2.87 5.45
CA ASN A 109 6.11 -2.93 4.70
C ASN A 109 5.39 -1.57 4.76
N LEU A 110 4.74 -1.18 3.68
CA LEU A 110 4.10 0.12 3.59
C LEU A 110 2.68 -0.01 3.06
N LEU A 111 1.71 0.40 3.86
CA LEU A 111 0.31 0.53 3.44
C LEU A 111 -0.01 2.00 3.16
N ILE A 112 -0.27 2.30 1.90
CA ILE A 112 -0.65 3.64 1.44
C ILE A 112 -2.18 3.69 1.35
N MET A 113 -2.78 4.37 2.31
CA MET A 113 -4.23 4.54 2.37
C MET A 113 -4.70 5.56 1.33
N ARG A 114 -5.75 5.19 0.62
CA ARG A 114 -6.46 6.06 -0.33
C ARG A 114 -7.95 6.02 -0.04
N GLY A 115 -8.63 7.09 -0.37
CA GLY A 115 -10.08 7.15 -0.38
C GLY A 115 -10.54 7.92 -1.61
N PRO A 116 -11.73 7.64 -2.15
CA PRO A 116 -12.32 8.45 -3.18
C PRO A 116 -12.50 9.86 -2.65
N ILE A 117 -12.19 10.84 -3.48
CA ILE A 117 -12.50 12.24 -3.22
C ILE A 117 -13.94 12.43 -3.66
N ILE A 118 -14.83 12.67 -2.70
CA ILE A 118 -16.19 13.11 -3.00
C ILE A 118 -16.18 14.64 -2.94
N GLU A 119 -16.33 15.29 -4.09
CA GLU A 119 -16.58 16.72 -4.14
C GLU A 119 -18.01 16.98 -3.65
N THR A 120 -18.14 17.62 -2.50
CA THR A 120 -19.41 18.11 -2.00
C THR A 120 -19.49 19.63 -2.15
N LEU A 121 -20.69 20.20 -2.17
CA LEU A 121 -20.92 21.65 -2.20
C LEU A 121 -20.23 22.40 -1.05
N SER A 122 -19.82 21.72 0.00
CA SER A 122 -19.13 22.25 1.19
C SER A 122 -17.63 21.96 1.23
N GLY A 123 -17.04 21.36 0.17
CA GLY A 123 -15.63 21.00 0.08
C GLY A 123 -15.38 19.51 -0.12
N GLU A 124 -14.12 19.15 -0.38
CA GLU A 124 -13.69 17.78 -0.61
C GLU A 124 -13.86 16.94 0.67
N LYS A 125 -14.67 15.88 0.60
CA LYS A 125 -14.73 14.84 1.63
C LYS A 125 -14.10 13.55 1.11
N PHE A 126 -13.21 12.96 1.90
CA PHE A 126 -12.63 11.66 1.61
C PHE A 126 -13.59 10.57 2.12
N GLN A 127 -14.13 9.77 1.22
CA GLN A 127 -14.80 8.53 1.63
C GLN A 127 -13.73 7.48 1.95
N LYS A 128 -13.81 6.90 3.15
CA LYS A 128 -12.87 5.88 3.59
C LYS A 128 -13.30 4.53 2.99
N TYR A 129 -12.34 3.80 2.43
CA TYR A 129 -12.50 2.37 2.12
C TYR A 129 -12.22 1.58 3.40
N CYS A 130 -13.15 1.59 4.31
CA CYS A 130 -13.20 0.73 5.48
C CYS A 130 -14.65 0.34 5.72
N PRO A 131 -14.95 -0.82 6.18
CA PRO A 131 -14.15 -1.95 6.59
C PRO A 131 -13.89 -2.93 5.42
N LEU A 132 -12.99 -3.89 5.58
CA LEU A 132 -12.65 -4.95 4.62
C LEU A 132 -11.57 -4.60 3.58
N ILE A 133 -10.58 -3.77 3.99
CA ILE A 133 -9.46 -3.42 3.09
C ILE A 133 -8.72 -4.65 2.54
N PHE A 134 -8.71 -5.77 3.26
CA PHE A 134 -8.08 -7.01 2.85
C PHE A 134 -9.04 -8.01 2.19
N SER A 135 -10.33 -7.69 2.04
CA SER A 135 -11.31 -8.67 1.54
C SER A 135 -11.01 -9.16 0.12
N ARG A 136 -10.62 -8.27 -0.78
CA ARG A 136 -10.38 -8.58 -2.19
C ARG A 136 -9.11 -7.91 -2.68
N VAL A 137 -8.03 -8.69 -2.81
CA VAL A 137 -6.69 -8.18 -3.07
C VAL A 137 -6.22 -8.51 -4.49
N LEU A 138 -5.83 -7.49 -5.25
CA LEU A 138 -5.20 -7.65 -6.56
C LEU A 138 -3.67 -7.67 -6.38
N VAL A 139 -3.03 -8.71 -6.91
CA VAL A 139 -1.57 -8.88 -6.83
C VAL A 139 -1.01 -9.01 -8.25
N PRO A 140 -0.31 -8.00 -8.77
CA PRO A 140 0.48 -8.15 -9.99
C PRO A 140 1.57 -9.21 -9.80
N VAL A 141 1.63 -10.18 -10.71
CA VAL A 141 2.62 -11.27 -10.72
C VAL A 141 3.33 -11.34 -12.06
N ASP A 142 4.61 -11.74 -12.05
CA ASP A 142 5.45 -11.90 -13.24
C ASP A 142 6.00 -13.34 -13.39
N LEU A 143 5.35 -14.31 -12.76
CA LEU A 143 5.72 -15.72 -12.71
C LEU A 143 7.03 -16.01 -11.96
N THR A 144 7.74 -15.00 -11.44
CA THR A 144 8.89 -15.21 -10.56
C THR A 144 8.46 -15.63 -9.15
N THR A 145 9.33 -16.31 -8.42
CA THR A 145 9.07 -16.69 -7.02
C THR A 145 8.78 -15.46 -6.16
N GLU A 146 9.48 -14.36 -6.45
CA GLU A 146 9.37 -13.12 -5.69
C GLU A 146 7.97 -12.52 -5.74
N SER A 147 7.36 -12.44 -6.91
CA SER A 147 6.01 -11.88 -7.05
C SER A 147 4.95 -12.73 -6.34
N TRP A 148 5.17 -14.05 -6.26
CA TRP A 148 4.26 -14.98 -5.56
C TRP A 148 4.36 -14.91 -4.05
N THR A 149 5.46 -14.40 -3.49
CA THR A 149 5.61 -14.21 -2.04
C THR A 149 4.45 -13.36 -1.47
N ALA A 150 3.98 -12.35 -2.21
CA ALA A 150 2.83 -11.55 -1.78
C ALA A 150 1.54 -12.39 -1.71
N VAL A 151 1.29 -13.22 -2.72
CA VAL A 151 0.12 -14.10 -2.77
C VAL A 151 0.15 -15.07 -1.58
N GLU A 152 1.30 -15.69 -1.32
CA GLU A 152 1.48 -16.63 -0.21
C GLU A 152 1.34 -15.98 1.18
N GLN A 153 1.82 -14.75 1.35
CA GLN A 153 1.67 -14.02 2.60
C GLN A 153 0.23 -13.61 2.85
N LEU A 154 -0.44 -13.06 1.83
CA LEU A 154 -1.85 -12.67 1.89
C LEU A 154 -2.77 -13.86 2.16
N ALA A 155 -2.50 -15.02 1.54
CA ALA A 155 -3.29 -16.23 1.73
C ALA A 155 -3.28 -16.78 3.18
N LYS A 156 -2.33 -16.33 4.01
CA LYS A 156 -2.24 -16.67 5.44
C LYS A 156 -3.08 -15.76 6.34
N ILE A 157 -3.56 -14.63 5.81
CA ILE A 157 -4.35 -13.65 6.55
C ILE A 157 -5.83 -14.11 6.55
N PRO A 158 -6.46 -14.35 7.72
CA PRO A 158 -7.83 -14.90 7.78
C PRO A 158 -8.90 -14.02 7.12
N ASP A 159 -8.71 -12.70 7.14
CA ASP A 159 -9.69 -11.73 6.62
C ASP A 159 -9.61 -11.54 5.10
N VAL A 160 -8.64 -12.15 4.44
CA VAL A 160 -8.55 -12.15 2.98
C VAL A 160 -9.54 -13.18 2.43
N GLN A 161 -10.52 -12.71 1.66
CA GLN A 161 -11.53 -13.57 1.05
C GLN A 161 -11.17 -13.98 -0.37
N GLU A 162 -10.61 -13.05 -1.15
CA GLU A 162 -10.21 -13.29 -2.53
C GLU A 162 -8.85 -12.66 -2.83
N ILE A 163 -7.99 -13.43 -3.51
CA ILE A 163 -6.72 -12.94 -4.07
C ILE A 163 -6.78 -13.13 -5.58
N ILE A 164 -6.55 -12.05 -6.32
CA ILE A 164 -6.49 -12.06 -7.78
C ILE A 164 -5.04 -11.87 -8.21
N ALA A 165 -4.38 -12.95 -8.64
CA ALA A 165 -3.06 -12.89 -9.25
C ALA A 165 -3.18 -12.40 -10.70
N ALA A 166 -2.69 -11.20 -11.00
CA ALA A 166 -2.80 -10.59 -12.32
C ALA A 166 -1.46 -10.58 -13.05
N PHE A 167 -1.41 -11.26 -14.19
CA PHE A 167 -0.28 -11.23 -15.10
C PHE A 167 -0.59 -10.28 -16.26
N VAL A 168 0.33 -9.41 -16.63
CA VAL A 168 0.13 -8.45 -17.72
C VAL A 168 1.07 -8.73 -18.86
N ILE A 169 0.51 -8.96 -20.06
CA ILE A 169 1.25 -9.06 -21.31
C ILE A 169 1.35 -7.64 -21.90
N SER A 170 2.53 -7.04 -21.83
CA SER A 170 2.73 -5.66 -22.24
C SER A 170 3.08 -5.51 -23.71
N ARG A 171 3.64 -6.54 -24.33
CA ARG A 171 4.08 -6.54 -25.74
C ARG A 171 4.03 -7.96 -26.33
N GLY A 172 3.68 -8.03 -27.60
CA GLY A 172 3.84 -9.19 -28.46
C GLY A 172 4.05 -8.68 -29.89
N GLU A 173 4.88 -9.35 -30.68
CA GLU A 173 5.16 -8.95 -32.06
C GLU A 173 4.01 -9.32 -33.02
N SER A 174 3.16 -10.27 -32.60
CA SER A 174 1.97 -10.69 -33.36
C SER A 174 0.85 -11.19 -32.45
N GLU A 175 -0.37 -11.25 -32.98
CA GLU A 175 -1.54 -11.83 -32.27
C GLU A 175 -1.30 -13.30 -31.89
N GLN A 176 -0.63 -14.06 -32.76
CA GLN A 176 -0.31 -15.47 -32.50
C GLN A 176 0.67 -15.65 -31.35
N GLU A 177 1.64 -14.75 -31.22
CA GLU A 177 2.58 -14.75 -30.11
C GLU A 177 1.89 -14.37 -28.80
N ILE A 178 1.02 -13.36 -28.80
CA ILE A 178 0.22 -12.98 -27.64
C ILE A 178 -0.64 -14.15 -27.16
N GLU A 179 -1.30 -14.87 -28.07
CA GLU A 179 -2.15 -16.00 -27.71
C GLU A 179 -1.33 -17.17 -27.13
N ARG A 180 -0.15 -17.44 -27.69
CA ARG A 180 0.78 -18.43 -27.13
C ARG A 180 1.23 -18.03 -25.72
N LEU A 181 1.58 -16.77 -25.48
CA LEU A 181 1.97 -16.26 -24.16
C LEU A 181 0.82 -16.37 -23.16
N LYS A 182 -0.41 -16.09 -23.57
CA LYS A 182 -1.61 -16.25 -22.71
C LYS A 182 -1.77 -17.70 -22.27
N GLN A 183 -1.67 -18.65 -23.21
CA GLN A 183 -1.82 -20.05 -22.88
C GLN A 183 -0.72 -20.53 -21.91
N GLN A 184 0.54 -20.21 -22.19
CA GLN A 184 1.66 -20.57 -21.33
C GLN A 184 1.56 -19.94 -19.94
N ALA A 185 1.22 -18.66 -19.88
CA ALA A 185 1.03 -17.96 -18.60
C ALA A 185 -0.18 -18.51 -17.84
N GLY A 186 -1.28 -18.83 -18.54
CA GLY A 186 -2.47 -19.41 -17.94
C GLY A 186 -2.20 -20.73 -17.23
N ASP A 187 -1.52 -21.66 -17.91
CA ASP A 187 -1.16 -22.96 -17.34
C ASP A 187 -0.26 -22.82 -16.10
N GLU A 188 0.71 -21.91 -16.15
CA GLU A 188 1.62 -21.66 -15.02
C GLU A 188 0.90 -20.97 -13.85
N LEU A 189 0.05 -19.98 -14.13
CA LEU A 189 -0.75 -19.29 -13.12
C LEU A 189 -1.71 -20.24 -12.41
N GLU A 190 -2.42 -21.09 -13.18
CA GLU A 190 -3.33 -22.08 -12.62
C GLU A 190 -2.61 -23.05 -11.70
N LYS A 191 -1.47 -23.57 -12.16
CA LYS A 191 -0.63 -24.46 -11.35
C LYS A 191 -0.16 -23.80 -10.06
N LYS A 192 0.34 -22.57 -10.14
CA LYS A 192 0.80 -21.81 -8.96
C LYS A 192 -0.35 -21.51 -8.00
N CYS A 193 -1.52 -21.06 -8.49
CA CYS A 193 -2.69 -20.80 -7.64
C CYS A 193 -3.10 -22.04 -6.85
N ARG A 194 -3.10 -23.22 -7.47
CA ARG A 194 -3.44 -24.48 -6.78
C ARG A 194 -2.43 -24.91 -5.71
N GLN A 195 -1.19 -24.45 -5.80
CA GLN A 195 -0.12 -24.81 -4.85
C GLN A 195 -0.06 -23.92 -3.61
N VAL A 196 -0.68 -22.73 -3.64
CA VAL A 196 -0.64 -21.82 -2.50
C VAL A 196 -1.57 -22.30 -1.39
N PRO A 197 -1.05 -22.61 -0.20
CA PRO A 197 -1.89 -22.99 0.95
C PRO A 197 -2.65 -21.75 1.46
N THR A 198 -3.97 -21.87 1.59
CA THR A 198 -4.83 -20.76 2.05
C THR A 198 -5.49 -21.08 3.38
N LYS A 199 -5.90 -20.03 4.11
CA LYS A 199 -6.73 -20.11 5.32
C LYS A 199 -8.20 -19.74 5.03
N GLY A 200 -8.67 -20.00 3.81
CA GLY A 200 -10.03 -19.68 3.38
C GLY A 200 -10.11 -18.70 2.21
N ALA A 201 -9.01 -18.06 1.84
CA ALA A 201 -8.98 -17.18 0.67
C ALA A 201 -9.19 -17.96 -0.62
N GLU A 202 -10.06 -17.48 -1.51
CA GLU A 202 -10.14 -17.94 -2.88
C GLU A 202 -9.02 -17.29 -3.69
N ILE A 203 -8.21 -18.10 -4.40
CA ILE A 203 -7.15 -17.58 -5.26
C ILE A 203 -7.57 -17.76 -6.70
N ARG A 204 -7.67 -16.64 -7.41
CA ARG A 204 -7.96 -16.58 -8.85
C ARG A 204 -6.81 -15.95 -9.59
N TRP A 205 -6.74 -16.18 -10.87
CA TRP A 205 -5.78 -15.51 -11.73
C TRP A 205 -6.46 -14.79 -12.91
N ARG A 206 -5.77 -13.80 -13.45
CA ARG A 206 -6.18 -13.06 -14.65
C ARG A 206 -4.97 -12.73 -15.50
N ILE A 207 -5.16 -12.77 -16.83
CA ILE A 207 -4.22 -12.24 -17.79
C ILE A 207 -4.82 -10.96 -18.36
N LEU A 208 -4.04 -9.90 -18.33
CA LEU A 208 -4.39 -8.56 -18.83
C LEU A 208 -3.45 -8.22 -19.97
N GLU A 209 -3.87 -7.33 -20.88
CA GLU A 209 -3.07 -6.89 -22.01
C GLU A 209 -2.91 -5.39 -22.01
N GLY A 210 -1.71 -4.88 -22.26
CA GLY A 210 -1.40 -3.47 -22.37
C GLY A 210 -0.32 -2.98 -21.43
N ASP A 211 -0.30 -1.68 -21.13
CA ASP A 211 0.65 -1.09 -20.20
C ASP A 211 0.41 -1.59 -18.78
N LEU A 212 1.46 -2.09 -18.14
CA LEU A 212 1.38 -2.77 -16.85
C LEU A 212 0.69 -1.95 -15.77
N VAL A 213 1.14 -0.72 -15.54
CA VAL A 213 0.62 0.12 -14.46
C VAL A 213 -0.82 0.55 -14.74
N THR A 214 -1.09 0.94 -15.97
CA THR A 214 -2.42 1.34 -16.43
C THR A 214 -3.42 0.21 -16.27
N ARG A 215 -3.09 -1.00 -16.80
CA ARG A 215 -4.02 -2.14 -16.79
C ARG A 215 -4.30 -2.67 -15.38
N ILE A 216 -3.31 -2.67 -14.49
CA ILE A 216 -3.53 -3.03 -13.08
C ILE A 216 -4.47 -2.04 -12.39
N ASN A 217 -4.29 -0.74 -12.61
CA ASN A 217 -5.15 0.28 -12.02
C ASN A 217 -6.57 0.25 -12.60
N ASP A 218 -6.72 0.10 -13.93
CA ASP A 218 -8.02 -0.01 -14.58
C ASP A 218 -8.78 -1.24 -14.07
N TYR A 219 -8.13 -2.40 -14.07
CA TYR A 219 -8.73 -3.63 -13.58
C TYR A 219 -9.11 -3.55 -12.09
N ALA A 220 -8.26 -2.92 -11.27
CA ALA A 220 -8.57 -2.69 -9.86
C ALA A 220 -9.82 -1.81 -9.67
N GLN A 221 -10.06 -0.87 -10.56
CA GLN A 221 -11.22 0.00 -10.53
C GLN A 221 -12.47 -0.71 -11.11
N GLU A 222 -12.34 -1.37 -12.25
CA GLU A 222 -13.42 -2.11 -12.93
C GLU A 222 -14.02 -3.22 -12.06
N THR A 223 -13.19 -3.92 -11.30
CA THR A 223 -13.59 -5.05 -10.47
C THR A 223 -13.79 -4.71 -9.00
N ASP A 224 -13.64 -3.43 -8.64
CA ASP A 224 -13.81 -2.90 -7.28
C ASP A 224 -13.02 -3.68 -6.22
N VAL A 225 -11.74 -4.01 -6.50
CA VAL A 225 -10.87 -4.59 -5.47
C VAL A 225 -10.68 -3.62 -4.30
N SER A 226 -10.47 -4.16 -3.11
CA SER A 226 -10.28 -3.37 -1.90
C SER A 226 -8.84 -2.90 -1.71
N LEU A 227 -7.87 -3.63 -2.28
CA LEU A 227 -6.44 -3.40 -2.10
C LEU A 227 -5.66 -3.85 -3.33
N VAL A 228 -4.63 -3.12 -3.71
CA VAL A 228 -3.59 -3.61 -4.63
C VAL A 228 -2.34 -3.89 -3.82
N CYS A 229 -1.79 -5.10 -3.93
CA CYS A 229 -0.57 -5.49 -3.21
C CYS A 229 0.57 -5.75 -4.19
N THR A 230 1.77 -5.24 -3.91
CA THR A 230 2.96 -5.44 -4.74
C THR A 230 4.20 -5.71 -3.90
N VAL A 231 5.17 -6.40 -4.50
CA VAL A 231 6.51 -6.62 -3.95
C VAL A 231 7.50 -5.93 -4.88
N PRO A 232 8.39 -5.06 -4.39
CA PRO A 232 9.50 -4.57 -5.19
C PRO A 232 10.41 -5.74 -5.57
N THR A 233 10.62 -5.94 -6.85
CA THR A 233 11.47 -7.01 -7.38
C THR A 233 12.71 -6.42 -8.04
N GLU A 234 13.86 -7.07 -7.82
CA GLU A 234 15.13 -6.74 -8.49
C GLU A 234 15.33 -7.56 -9.78
N LYS A 235 14.51 -8.57 -9.99
CA LYS A 235 14.58 -9.51 -11.13
C LYS A 235 13.19 -9.69 -11.72
N GLY A 236 13.14 -10.14 -12.98
CA GLY A 236 11.90 -10.37 -13.71
C GLY A 236 11.39 -9.15 -14.46
N PHE A 237 10.20 -9.26 -15.03
CA PHE A 237 9.58 -8.23 -15.86
C PHE A 237 9.43 -6.87 -15.15
N PHE A 238 9.18 -6.89 -13.83
CA PHE A 238 9.08 -5.66 -13.02
C PHE A 238 10.44 -4.99 -12.77
N ALA A 239 11.55 -5.71 -12.91
CA ALA A 239 12.90 -5.17 -12.73
C ALA A 239 13.36 -4.31 -13.92
N GLU A 240 12.84 -4.59 -15.13
CA GLU A 240 13.14 -3.79 -16.33
C GLU A 240 12.62 -2.35 -16.20
N MET A 241 11.66 -2.11 -15.33
CA MET A 241 11.20 -0.78 -14.94
C MET A 241 12.10 -0.19 -13.83
N LEU A 242 13.37 0.03 -14.16
CA LEU A 242 14.45 0.70 -13.40
C LEU A 242 14.16 1.03 -11.91
N HIS A 243 14.80 0.30 -10.98
CA HIS A 243 15.03 0.68 -9.57
C HIS A 243 13.76 0.96 -8.72
N GLY A 244 12.85 0.01 -8.62
CA GLY A 244 11.65 0.17 -7.79
C GLY A 244 10.57 1.06 -8.41
N SER A 245 10.70 1.40 -9.70
CA SER A 245 9.80 2.30 -10.41
C SER A 245 8.37 1.75 -10.52
N PHE A 246 8.18 0.44 -10.66
CA PHE A 246 6.84 -0.16 -10.77
C PHE A 246 5.99 0.11 -9.53
N SER A 247 6.47 -0.25 -8.33
CA SER A 247 5.71 -0.04 -7.09
C SER A 247 5.46 1.46 -6.82
N CYS A 248 6.44 2.33 -7.16
CA CYS A 248 6.29 3.77 -7.04
C CYS A 248 5.27 4.32 -8.04
N GLU A 249 5.34 3.90 -9.30
CA GLU A 249 4.42 4.35 -10.34
C GLU A 249 3.01 3.82 -10.10
N LEU A 250 2.87 2.53 -9.72
CA LEU A 250 1.62 1.94 -9.31
C LEU A 250 1.01 2.71 -8.13
N ALA A 251 1.79 2.94 -7.06
CA ALA A 251 1.34 3.70 -5.91
C ALA A 251 1.00 5.16 -6.26
N ARG A 252 1.67 5.76 -7.23
CA ARG A 252 1.39 7.12 -7.68
C ARG A 252 0.06 7.22 -8.44
N GLN A 253 -0.23 6.24 -9.30
CA GLN A 253 -1.42 6.24 -10.15
C GLN A 253 -2.65 5.56 -9.52
N ALA A 254 -2.45 4.67 -8.54
CA ALA A 254 -3.53 3.90 -7.94
C ALA A 254 -4.66 4.78 -7.40
N THR A 255 -5.87 4.33 -7.58
CA THR A 255 -7.09 4.88 -6.95
C THR A 255 -7.47 4.10 -5.70
N LYS A 256 -7.05 2.86 -5.59
CA LYS A 256 -7.25 1.95 -4.45
C LYS A 256 -6.08 2.04 -3.47
N PRO A 257 -6.24 1.67 -2.19
CA PRO A 257 -5.12 1.48 -1.28
C PRO A 257 -4.04 0.56 -1.87
N VAL A 258 -2.78 0.82 -1.54
CA VAL A 258 -1.64 0.03 -2.03
C VAL A 258 -0.82 -0.48 -0.86
N LEU A 259 -0.66 -1.80 -0.79
CA LEU A 259 0.27 -2.46 0.12
C LEU A 259 1.56 -2.81 -0.62
N VAL A 260 2.68 -2.33 -0.12
CA VAL A 260 4.01 -2.71 -0.61
C VAL A 260 4.63 -3.62 0.43
N ILE A 261 4.74 -4.91 0.11
CA ILE A 261 5.40 -5.90 0.95
C ILE A 261 6.90 -5.86 0.67
N ARG A 262 7.69 -5.64 1.69
CA ARG A 262 9.15 -5.70 1.62
C ARG A 262 9.63 -7.10 1.98
N ARG A 263 10.77 -7.49 1.43
CA ARG A 263 11.44 -8.73 1.83
C ARG A 263 12.03 -8.56 3.23
N PRO A 264 11.98 -9.61 4.05
CA PRO A 264 12.68 -9.64 5.32
C PRO A 264 14.20 -9.47 5.17
#